data_ca8abc9a9a1f767efb3ce17acd41c087
#
_entry.id   ca8abc9a9a1f767efb3ce17acd41c087
#
_cell.length_a   1.000
_cell.length_b   1.000
_cell.length_c   1.000
_cell.angle_alpha   90.00
_cell.angle_beta   90.00
_cell.angle_gamma   90.00
#
_symmetry.space_group_name_H-M   'P 1'
#
loop_
_entity.id
_entity.type
_entity.pdbx_description
1 polymer ?
#
loop_
_entity_poly.entity_id
_entity_poly.type
_entity_poly.pdbx_seq_one_letter_code
_entity_poly.pdbx_strand_id
1 'polypeptide(L)'
;MPKASDNIKIYRNPNGPVVSTVNRRVLEQDGLTFKDIDGTGTLSPVNDWRNSPAERAAAYVKTLSVKEKIAQLFISDWRMAKYPITGPMADLYKDIEKKTDETGILDEGEFRGKTIFGEQYLPGTSPLLKDWFNRHVILRANATPADLADWMNQADAVCEECEHFIPVAAASNSRNENGELVFGMNDAGGVLATWPGTLGIAAAVKGSKIDLVDKFADTIRREWNACGLRKGYMYMADAVTDPRWQRTYGTFGEDPALISEIMAHIIPRIQGSDHGVTEDGVAVTTKHFPGGGARENGFDPHYAAGQWNVYATPGSLETYHLPPFAAAVKAGTSSIMPYYSKPAAAKSAVQHDLAGNTVEMKPYGFAYNKYFIDTMLRGQMGFDGYINSDTGIAHNMAWGVEMLDVPERIGFAVANAGVDIISGLFDNEAGMEAYNRGKNGYYETHPLPEGFAKEELTLTDEALDRAVARTLTELFALGMFENPYR
;
A
#
# COMPACT_ATOMS: atom_id res chain seq x y z
N MET A 1 -11.09 -16.71 24.98
CA MET A 1 -11.44 -15.33 25.40
C MET A 1 -12.74 -14.92 24.76
N PRO A 2 -13.52 -13.99 25.34
CA PRO A 2 -14.63 -13.40 24.62
C PRO A 2 -14.11 -12.70 23.36
N LYS A 3 -14.95 -12.64 22.30
CA LYS A 3 -14.59 -11.91 21.09
C LYS A 3 -14.30 -10.44 21.39
N ALA A 4 -13.41 -9.79 20.66
CA ALA A 4 -13.13 -8.37 20.85
C ALA A 4 -14.41 -7.54 20.77
N SER A 5 -15.32 -7.89 19.84
CA SER A 5 -16.63 -7.27 19.67
C SER A 5 -17.47 -7.19 20.95
N ASP A 6 -17.31 -8.15 21.85
CA ASP A 6 -18.07 -8.21 23.12
C ASP A 6 -17.55 -7.23 24.18
N ASN A 7 -16.34 -6.68 23.99
CA ASN A 7 -15.64 -5.84 24.96
C ASN A 7 -15.34 -4.43 24.44
N ILE A 8 -15.79 -4.06 23.25
CA ILE A 8 -15.55 -2.73 22.69
C ILE A 8 -16.28 -1.67 23.51
N LYS A 9 -15.51 -0.76 24.09
CA LYS A 9 -16.01 0.45 24.77
C LYS A 9 -16.05 1.58 23.75
N ILE A 10 -17.15 2.32 23.70
CA ILE A 10 -17.39 3.40 22.73
C ILE A 10 -17.66 4.71 23.49
N TYR A 11 -16.90 5.74 23.16
CA TYR A 11 -17.02 7.08 23.71
C TYR A 11 -17.34 8.05 22.56
N ARG A 12 -18.32 8.93 22.76
CA ARG A 12 -18.76 9.90 21.76
C ARG A 12 -18.41 11.31 22.20
N ASN A 13 -17.59 11.97 21.43
CA ASN A 13 -17.21 13.36 21.66
C ASN A 13 -18.22 14.32 21.03
N PRO A 14 -18.64 15.37 21.73
CA PRO A 14 -19.38 16.48 21.11
C PRO A 14 -18.49 17.12 20.03
N ASN A 15 -18.95 17.16 18.78
CA ASN A 15 -18.20 17.73 17.64
C ASN A 15 -16.78 17.17 17.44
N GLY A 16 -16.55 15.90 17.79
CA GLY A 16 -15.27 15.21 17.62
C GLY A 16 -15.46 13.76 17.20
N PRO A 17 -14.36 13.00 17.02
CA PRO A 17 -14.41 11.62 16.61
C PRO A 17 -15.06 10.72 17.67
N VAL A 18 -15.59 9.61 17.20
CA VAL A 18 -15.90 8.48 18.09
C VAL A 18 -14.58 7.85 18.51
N VAL A 19 -14.41 7.61 19.82
CA VAL A 19 -13.27 6.87 20.37
C VAL A 19 -13.76 5.49 20.79
N SER A 20 -13.12 4.45 20.28
CA SER A 20 -13.43 3.06 20.66
C SER A 20 -12.17 2.32 21.09
N THR A 21 -12.27 1.46 22.07
CA THR A 21 -11.15 0.67 22.59
C THR A 21 -11.63 -0.63 23.24
N VAL A 22 -10.81 -1.65 23.21
CA VAL A 22 -10.96 -2.89 24.00
C VAL A 22 -10.02 -2.81 25.21
N ASN A 23 -8.74 -2.58 24.97
CA ASN A 23 -7.68 -2.69 25.95
C ASN A 23 -6.98 -1.36 26.27
N ARG A 24 -7.05 -0.39 25.36
CA ARG A 24 -6.30 0.87 25.50
C ARG A 24 -6.97 1.80 26.49
N ARG A 25 -6.14 2.47 27.29
CA ARG A 25 -6.59 3.53 28.22
C ARG A 25 -7.19 4.70 27.45
N VAL A 26 -8.20 5.32 28.02
CA VAL A 26 -8.72 6.61 27.58
C VAL A 26 -8.33 7.72 28.56
N LEU A 27 -8.18 8.92 28.03
CA LEU A 27 -7.87 10.14 28.76
C LEU A 27 -9.09 11.07 28.66
N GLU A 28 -9.43 11.74 29.75
CA GLU A 28 -10.51 12.71 29.75
C GLU A 28 -9.95 14.10 30.06
N GLN A 29 -10.24 15.06 29.23
CA GLN A 29 -9.88 16.46 29.44
C GLN A 29 -10.94 17.39 28.86
N ASP A 30 -11.38 18.38 29.60
CA ASP A 30 -12.36 19.41 29.21
C ASP A 30 -13.69 18.81 28.68
N GLY A 31 -14.10 17.67 29.24
CA GLY A 31 -15.30 16.95 28.82
C GLY A 31 -15.17 16.19 27.50
N LEU A 32 -13.94 16.05 26.98
CA LEU A 32 -13.62 15.29 25.78
C LEU A 32 -12.84 14.03 26.12
N THR A 33 -13.04 12.98 25.33
CA THR A 33 -12.36 11.69 25.46
C THR A 33 -11.32 11.52 24.37
N PHE A 34 -10.11 11.09 24.76
CA PHE A 34 -8.99 10.81 23.89
C PHE A 34 -8.49 9.38 24.12
N LYS A 35 -7.94 8.72 23.11
CA LYS A 35 -7.25 7.44 23.29
C LYS A 35 -5.79 7.68 23.63
N ASP A 36 -5.25 6.94 24.58
CA ASP A 36 -3.82 6.95 24.92
C ASP A 36 -3.02 6.12 23.91
N ILE A 37 -2.77 6.70 22.75
CA ILE A 37 -2.15 6.03 21.59
C ILE A 37 -0.68 5.72 21.86
N ASP A 38 0.06 6.67 22.41
CA ASP A 38 1.50 6.58 22.68
C ASP A 38 1.85 5.96 24.05
N GLY A 39 0.84 5.56 24.82
CA GLY A 39 1.02 4.91 26.12
C GLY A 39 1.52 5.80 27.26
N THR A 40 1.69 7.11 27.02
CA THR A 40 2.26 8.04 28.02
C THR A 40 1.32 8.36 29.18
N GLY A 41 0.02 8.14 29.03
CA GLY A 41 -1.00 8.49 30.03
C GLY A 41 -1.29 9.97 30.15
N THR A 42 -0.83 10.76 29.20
CA THR A 42 -1.03 12.21 29.16
C THR A 42 -1.57 12.64 27.80
N LEU A 43 -2.22 13.80 27.73
CA LEU A 43 -2.68 14.34 26.46
C LEU A 43 -1.48 14.93 25.69
N SER A 44 -0.72 14.04 25.05
CA SER A 44 0.38 14.39 24.15
C SER A 44 -0.11 14.91 22.80
N PRO A 45 0.74 15.51 21.97
CA PRO A 45 0.37 15.86 20.59
C PRO A 45 -0.13 14.69 19.76
N VAL A 46 0.30 13.45 20.04
CA VAL A 46 -0.16 12.21 19.37
C VAL A 46 -1.59 11.87 19.77
N ASN A 47 -1.89 11.95 21.07
CA ASN A 47 -3.18 11.57 21.65
C ASN A 47 -4.29 12.60 21.39
N ASP A 48 -3.91 13.85 21.11
CA ASP A 48 -4.85 14.94 20.87
C ASP A 48 -5.35 14.94 19.42
N TRP A 49 -6.55 14.39 19.21
CA TRP A 49 -7.19 14.32 17.89
C TRP A 49 -7.58 15.68 17.28
N ARG A 50 -7.44 16.78 18.02
CA ARG A 50 -7.64 18.14 17.49
C ARG A 50 -6.46 18.62 16.65
N ASN A 51 -5.28 18.02 16.82
CA ASN A 51 -4.13 18.26 15.94
C ASN A 51 -4.34 17.60 14.58
N SER A 52 -3.74 18.15 13.55
CA SER A 52 -3.82 17.57 12.21
C SER A 52 -3.17 16.18 12.14
N PRO A 53 -3.62 15.30 11.24
CA PRO A 53 -3.02 13.98 11.01
C PRO A 53 -1.50 14.03 10.81
N ALA A 54 -1.00 15.02 10.06
CA ALA A 54 0.44 15.18 9.81
C ALA A 54 1.23 15.59 11.04
N GLU A 55 0.70 16.50 11.88
CA GLU A 55 1.34 16.88 13.15
C GLU A 55 1.40 15.71 14.13
N ARG A 56 0.32 14.93 14.21
CA ARG A 56 0.25 13.72 15.04
C ARG A 56 1.24 12.67 14.59
N ALA A 57 1.30 12.38 13.28
CA ALA A 57 2.24 11.44 12.69
C ALA A 57 3.70 11.87 12.92
N ALA A 58 4.03 13.16 12.70
CA ALA A 58 5.36 13.70 12.95
C ALA A 58 5.78 13.66 14.43
N ALA A 59 4.82 13.78 15.35
CA ALA A 59 5.07 13.58 16.77
C ALA A 59 5.26 12.10 17.11
N TYR A 60 4.41 11.23 16.55
CA TYR A 60 4.40 9.82 16.88
C TYR A 60 5.65 9.08 16.39
N VAL A 61 6.12 9.36 15.18
CA VAL A 61 7.32 8.72 14.63
C VAL A 61 8.56 8.92 15.53
N LYS A 62 8.61 10.01 16.30
CA LYS A 62 9.72 10.31 17.22
C LYS A 62 9.72 9.42 18.48
N THR A 63 8.59 8.82 18.82
CA THR A 63 8.49 7.93 19.99
C THR A 63 8.82 6.47 19.63
N LEU A 64 8.69 6.10 18.33
CA LEU A 64 8.91 4.74 17.87
C LEU A 64 10.39 4.37 17.85
N SER A 65 10.70 3.15 18.28
CA SER A 65 12.03 2.56 18.12
C SER A 65 12.35 2.30 16.65
N VAL A 66 13.64 2.16 16.32
CA VAL A 66 14.08 1.80 14.97
C VAL A 66 13.43 0.49 14.49
N LYS A 67 13.31 -0.53 15.37
CA LYS A 67 12.65 -1.79 15.04
C LYS A 67 11.19 -1.59 14.65
N GLU A 68 10.45 -0.77 15.40
CA GLU A 68 9.05 -0.45 15.09
C GLU A 68 8.91 0.33 13.78
N LYS A 69 9.79 1.31 13.53
CA LYS A 69 9.81 2.06 12.27
C LYS A 69 10.09 1.16 11.06
N ILE A 70 11.06 0.27 11.17
CA ILE A 70 11.36 -0.69 10.10
C ILE A 70 10.18 -1.61 9.83
N ALA A 71 9.48 -2.06 10.86
CA ALA A 71 8.28 -2.87 10.71
C ALA A 71 7.16 -2.16 9.92
N GLN A 72 7.10 -0.83 9.95
CA GLN A 72 6.13 -0.05 9.17
C GLN A 72 6.53 0.12 7.69
N LEU A 73 7.76 -0.25 7.30
CA LEU A 73 8.19 -0.19 5.90
C LEU A 73 7.67 -1.34 5.05
N PHE A 74 7.04 -2.36 5.62
CA PHE A 74 6.70 -3.58 4.90
C PHE A 74 5.22 -3.91 4.95
N ILE A 75 4.71 -4.33 3.79
CA ILE A 75 3.37 -4.91 3.66
C ILE A 75 3.54 -6.41 3.45
N SER A 76 3.13 -7.18 4.45
CA SER A 76 3.20 -8.63 4.44
C SER A 76 1.90 -9.27 3.94
N ASP A 77 1.97 -10.48 3.42
CA ASP A 77 0.76 -11.27 3.15
C ASP A 77 0.06 -11.63 4.47
N TRP A 78 -1.23 -11.45 4.52
CA TRP A 78 -1.99 -11.75 5.72
C TRP A 78 -2.72 -13.08 5.63
N ARG A 79 -2.63 -13.84 6.71
CA ARG A 79 -3.23 -15.16 6.87
C ARG A 79 -4.40 -15.10 7.84
N MET A 80 -5.52 -15.69 7.42
CA MET A 80 -6.66 -15.94 8.29
C MET A 80 -6.77 -17.45 8.52
N ALA A 81 -6.81 -17.91 9.77
CA ALA A 81 -6.85 -19.32 10.11
C ALA A 81 -8.03 -20.06 9.44
N LYS A 82 -9.21 -19.42 9.39
CA LYS A 82 -10.42 -19.96 8.79
C LYS A 82 -10.43 -19.99 7.27
N TYR A 83 -9.68 -19.05 6.63
CA TYR A 83 -9.68 -18.85 5.18
C TYR A 83 -8.27 -19.07 4.64
N PRO A 84 -7.94 -20.27 4.16
CA PRO A 84 -6.62 -20.54 3.60
C PRO A 84 -6.37 -19.70 2.36
N ILE A 85 -5.12 -19.32 2.14
CA ILE A 85 -4.70 -18.65 0.92
C ILE A 85 -4.90 -19.61 -0.26
N THR A 86 -5.48 -19.10 -1.35
CA THR A 86 -5.78 -19.84 -2.58
C THR A 86 -5.04 -19.24 -3.77
N GLY A 87 -5.15 -19.87 -4.93
CA GLY A 87 -4.52 -19.43 -6.17
C GLY A 87 -3.00 -19.66 -6.20
N PRO A 88 -2.25 -18.92 -7.02
CA PRO A 88 -0.81 -19.13 -7.20
C PRO A 88 0.04 -19.01 -5.94
N MET A 89 -0.47 -18.31 -4.92
CA MET A 89 0.20 -18.18 -3.63
C MET A 89 -0.04 -19.39 -2.70
N ALA A 90 -0.97 -20.29 -3.02
CA ALA A 90 -1.29 -21.45 -2.17
C ALA A 90 -0.08 -22.37 -1.95
N ASP A 91 0.77 -22.55 -2.97
CA ASP A 91 1.97 -23.37 -2.88
C ASP A 91 3.01 -22.79 -1.90
N LEU A 92 3.05 -21.48 -1.72
CA LEU A 92 3.93 -20.82 -0.77
C LEU A 92 3.57 -21.18 0.68
N TYR A 93 2.28 -21.46 0.93
CA TYR A 93 1.72 -21.66 2.26
C TYR A 93 1.32 -23.12 2.56
N LYS A 94 1.53 -24.04 1.63
CA LYS A 94 1.06 -25.43 1.74
C LYS A 94 1.63 -26.20 2.93
N ASP A 95 2.87 -25.88 3.30
CA ASP A 95 3.62 -26.57 4.37
C ASP A 95 3.52 -25.84 5.71
N ILE A 96 2.72 -24.76 5.78
CA ILE A 96 2.55 -24.01 7.02
C ILE A 96 1.56 -24.73 7.93
N GLU A 97 1.99 -24.98 9.16
CA GLU A 97 1.12 -25.51 10.19
C GLU A 97 -0.01 -24.52 10.50
N LYS A 98 -1.25 -24.98 10.39
CA LYS A 98 -2.43 -24.19 10.77
C LYS A 98 -2.60 -24.27 12.29
N LYS A 99 -2.36 -23.15 12.94
CA LYS A 99 -2.51 -22.99 14.38
C LYS A 99 -3.35 -21.75 14.66
N THR A 100 -4.43 -21.91 15.39
CA THR A 100 -5.34 -20.81 15.73
C THR A 100 -5.07 -20.30 17.13
N ASP A 101 -5.37 -19.01 17.34
CA ASP A 101 -5.44 -18.41 18.67
C ASP A 101 -6.67 -18.92 19.46
N GLU A 102 -6.84 -18.45 20.67
CA GLU A 102 -7.94 -18.84 21.56
C GLU A 102 -9.33 -18.51 20.99
N THR A 103 -9.43 -17.51 20.10
CA THR A 103 -10.70 -17.13 19.46
C THR A 103 -11.00 -17.98 18.23
N GLY A 104 -10.02 -18.72 17.70
CA GLY A 104 -10.11 -19.50 16.48
C GLY A 104 -10.12 -18.67 15.20
N ILE A 105 -9.75 -17.38 15.26
CA ILE A 105 -9.82 -16.46 14.13
C ILE A 105 -8.47 -15.93 13.68
N LEU A 106 -7.54 -15.68 14.61
CA LEU A 106 -6.17 -15.28 14.28
C LEU A 106 -5.29 -16.51 14.05
N ASP A 107 -4.35 -16.43 13.13
CA ASP A 107 -3.38 -17.47 12.85
C ASP A 107 -2.13 -17.27 13.72
N GLU A 108 -1.82 -18.22 14.57
CA GLU A 108 -0.58 -18.25 15.36
C GLU A 108 0.55 -19.06 14.72
N GLY A 109 0.27 -19.75 13.60
CA GLY A 109 1.26 -20.54 12.89
C GLY A 109 2.35 -19.67 12.26
N GLU A 110 3.55 -20.23 12.10
CA GLU A 110 4.66 -19.58 11.41
C GLU A 110 5.41 -20.59 10.54
N PHE A 111 6.17 -20.07 9.57
CA PHE A 111 6.98 -20.86 8.68
C PHE A 111 8.37 -20.23 8.54
N ARG A 112 9.42 -21.06 8.67
CA ARG A 112 10.78 -20.73 8.27
C ARG A 112 11.28 -21.80 7.35
N GLY A 113 11.71 -21.43 6.15
CA GLY A 113 12.21 -22.40 5.17
C GLY A 113 12.30 -21.85 3.78
N LYS A 114 12.58 -22.75 2.82
CA LYS A 114 12.78 -22.37 1.43
C LYS A 114 11.48 -22.38 0.65
N THR A 115 11.20 -21.28 -0.02
CA THR A 115 10.07 -21.10 -0.94
C THR A 115 10.59 -20.89 -2.37
N ILE A 116 9.69 -20.63 -3.31
CA ILE A 116 10.06 -20.20 -4.67
C ILE A 116 10.80 -18.84 -4.69
N PHE A 117 10.72 -18.07 -3.61
CA PHE A 117 11.42 -16.79 -3.44
C PHE A 117 12.72 -16.91 -2.61
N GLY A 118 13.20 -18.13 -2.33
CA GLY A 118 14.36 -18.40 -1.49
C GLY A 118 13.99 -18.71 -0.03
N GLU A 119 14.96 -18.53 0.88
CA GLU A 119 14.72 -18.69 2.31
C GLU A 119 13.78 -17.57 2.79
N GLN A 120 12.71 -17.95 3.50
CA GLN A 120 11.66 -17.03 3.95
C GLN A 120 11.26 -17.31 5.40
N TYR A 121 10.86 -16.26 6.09
CA TYR A 121 10.08 -16.32 7.32
C TYR A 121 8.70 -15.73 7.09
N LEU A 122 7.67 -16.50 7.35
CA LEU A 122 6.27 -16.10 7.15
C LEU A 122 5.52 -16.28 8.47
N PRO A 123 5.38 -15.23 9.27
CA PRO A 123 4.62 -15.29 10.51
C PRO A 123 3.12 -15.36 10.25
N GLY A 124 2.38 -15.98 11.15
CA GLY A 124 0.93 -15.84 11.22
C GLY A 124 0.51 -14.47 11.73
N THR A 125 -0.79 -14.23 11.84
CA THR A 125 -1.34 -12.93 12.25
C THR A 125 -0.83 -12.50 13.62
N SER A 126 -0.93 -13.37 14.63
CA SER A 126 -0.53 -13.03 16.00
C SER A 126 0.98 -12.75 16.14
N PRO A 127 1.90 -13.62 15.66
CA PRO A 127 3.33 -13.31 15.69
C PRO A 127 3.68 -12.05 14.91
N LEU A 128 3.04 -11.84 13.75
CA LEU A 128 3.25 -10.64 12.93
C LEU A 128 2.99 -9.36 13.71
N LEU A 129 1.88 -9.33 14.45
CA LEU A 129 1.44 -8.15 15.21
C LEU A 129 2.20 -7.99 16.53
N LYS A 130 2.39 -9.06 17.31
CA LYS A 130 2.97 -9.01 18.67
C LYS A 130 4.49 -8.91 18.65
N ASP A 131 5.14 -9.80 17.88
CA ASP A 131 6.57 -9.99 17.97
C ASP A 131 7.34 -9.11 16.99
N TRP A 132 6.74 -8.87 15.80
CA TRP A 132 7.37 -8.16 14.71
C TRP A 132 6.84 -6.75 14.48
N PHE A 133 5.73 -6.38 15.11
CA PHE A 133 5.15 -5.05 15.06
C PHE A 133 4.72 -4.57 13.67
N ASN A 134 4.47 -5.49 12.72
CA ASN A 134 3.95 -5.12 11.40
C ASN A 134 2.46 -4.75 11.48
N ARG A 135 2.07 -3.72 10.73
CA ARG A 135 0.71 -3.18 10.74
C ARG A 135 0.09 -3.10 9.34
N HIS A 136 0.93 -3.12 8.31
CA HIS A 136 0.45 -3.06 6.93
C HIS A 136 0.48 -4.46 6.32
N VAL A 137 -0.66 -4.89 5.76
CA VAL A 137 -0.82 -6.26 5.27
C VAL A 137 -1.68 -6.31 4.03
N ILE A 138 -1.47 -7.30 3.17
CA ILE A 138 -2.33 -7.61 2.03
C ILE A 138 -3.28 -8.73 2.41
N LEU A 139 -4.58 -8.47 2.30
CA LEU A 139 -5.60 -9.48 2.51
C LEU A 139 -5.76 -10.35 1.26
N ARG A 140 -5.43 -11.63 1.40
CA ARG A 140 -5.56 -12.64 0.33
C ARG A 140 -6.82 -13.51 0.47
N ALA A 141 -7.50 -13.45 1.62
CA ALA A 141 -8.63 -14.30 1.91
C ALA A 141 -9.95 -13.75 1.33
N ASN A 142 -10.81 -14.65 0.85
CA ASN A 142 -12.20 -14.37 0.45
C ASN A 142 -13.15 -14.67 1.63
N ALA A 143 -12.99 -13.92 2.70
CA ALA A 143 -13.79 -14.06 3.90
C ALA A 143 -15.16 -13.38 3.76
N THR A 144 -16.16 -13.88 4.51
CA THR A 144 -17.43 -13.16 4.62
C THR A 144 -17.23 -11.80 5.28
N PRO A 145 -18.06 -10.78 5.00
CA PRO A 145 -17.94 -9.47 5.64
C PRO A 145 -17.94 -9.53 7.17
N ALA A 146 -18.75 -10.41 7.75
CA ALA A 146 -18.84 -10.60 9.20
C ALA A 146 -17.54 -11.20 9.79
N ASP A 147 -17.01 -12.27 9.16
CA ASP A 147 -15.74 -12.86 9.60
C ASP A 147 -14.57 -11.91 9.42
N LEU A 148 -14.60 -11.09 8.36
CA LEU A 148 -13.58 -10.09 8.12
C LEU A 148 -13.60 -8.99 9.19
N ALA A 149 -14.77 -8.44 9.50
CA ALA A 149 -14.92 -7.45 10.56
C ALA A 149 -14.49 -8.01 11.94
N ASP A 150 -14.87 -9.24 12.27
CA ASP A 150 -14.46 -9.89 13.52
C ASP A 150 -12.95 -10.09 13.59
N TRP A 151 -12.33 -10.52 12.50
CA TRP A 151 -10.89 -10.70 12.40
C TRP A 151 -10.11 -9.38 12.52
N MET A 152 -10.57 -8.31 11.85
CA MET A 152 -9.99 -6.96 12.00
C MET A 152 -10.11 -6.47 13.44
N ASN A 153 -11.27 -6.65 14.07
CA ASN A 153 -11.49 -6.27 15.47
C ASN A 153 -10.54 -7.01 16.42
N GLN A 154 -10.33 -8.32 16.21
CA GLN A 154 -9.37 -9.09 17.02
C GLN A 154 -7.92 -8.63 16.80
N ALA A 155 -7.54 -8.36 15.56
CA ALA A 155 -6.21 -7.88 15.23
C ALA A 155 -5.92 -6.51 15.86
N ASP A 156 -6.87 -5.57 15.81
CA ASP A 156 -6.73 -4.25 16.43
C ASP A 156 -6.72 -4.34 17.97
N ALA A 157 -7.48 -5.25 18.56
CA ALA A 157 -7.42 -5.51 20.02
C ALA A 157 -6.04 -6.01 20.45
N VAL A 158 -5.41 -6.87 19.65
CA VAL A 158 -4.02 -7.31 19.89
C VAL A 158 -3.03 -6.14 19.75
N CYS A 159 -3.22 -5.25 18.77
CA CYS A 159 -2.37 -4.07 18.61
C CYS A 159 -2.51 -3.09 19.80
N GLU A 160 -3.68 -3.00 20.41
CA GLU A 160 -3.89 -2.18 21.62
C GLU A 160 -3.11 -2.67 22.85
N GLU A 161 -2.69 -3.93 22.88
CA GLU A 161 -1.84 -4.50 23.95
C GLU A 161 -0.36 -4.11 23.81
N CYS A 162 0.08 -3.64 22.64
CA CYS A 162 1.45 -3.20 22.41
C CYS A 162 1.74 -1.86 23.14
N GLU A 163 3.01 -1.58 23.42
CA GLU A 163 3.43 -0.32 24.05
C GLU A 163 2.96 0.88 23.22
N HIS A 164 3.27 0.89 21.94
CA HIS A 164 2.76 1.85 20.96
C HIS A 164 1.58 1.25 20.18
N PHE A 165 0.45 1.94 20.17
CA PHE A 165 -0.71 1.49 19.42
C PHE A 165 -0.67 2.05 17.99
N ILE A 166 -0.54 1.17 17.01
CA ILE A 166 -0.78 1.46 15.59
C ILE A 166 -1.83 0.46 15.12
N PRO A 167 -2.97 0.92 14.55
CA PRO A 167 -4.01 0.02 14.05
C PRO A 167 -3.55 -0.73 12.80
N VAL A 168 -4.21 -1.84 12.51
CA VAL A 168 -3.90 -2.65 11.33
C VAL A 168 -4.48 -2.04 10.07
N ALA A 169 -3.65 -1.82 9.06
CA ALA A 169 -4.04 -1.40 7.72
C ALA A 169 -4.04 -2.59 6.75
N ALA A 170 -5.21 -3.22 6.61
CA ALA A 170 -5.38 -4.29 5.63
C ALA A 170 -5.67 -3.70 4.25
N ALA A 171 -4.72 -3.88 3.33
CA ALA A 171 -4.88 -3.56 1.92
C ALA A 171 -5.49 -4.74 1.16
N SER A 172 -6.27 -4.47 0.15
CA SER A 172 -6.78 -5.46 -0.79
C SER A 172 -6.84 -4.89 -2.20
N ASN A 173 -6.67 -5.76 -3.21
CA ASN A 173 -7.14 -5.40 -4.55
C ASN A 173 -8.65 -5.28 -4.52
N SER A 174 -9.21 -4.63 -5.55
CA SER A 174 -10.65 -4.42 -5.60
C SER A 174 -11.44 -5.74 -5.57
N ARG A 175 -12.65 -5.68 -4.99
CA ARG A 175 -13.49 -6.84 -4.71
C ARG A 175 -14.93 -6.67 -5.18
N ASN A 176 -15.22 -5.57 -5.86
CA ASN A 176 -16.59 -5.22 -6.25
C ASN A 176 -16.82 -5.27 -7.76
N GLU A 177 -15.82 -5.43 -8.58
CA GLU A 177 -15.99 -5.64 -10.02
C GLU A 177 -15.81 -7.11 -10.41
N ASN A 178 -16.56 -7.50 -11.44
CA ASN A 178 -16.40 -8.80 -12.04
C ASN A 178 -15.17 -8.78 -12.97
N GLY A 179 -14.23 -9.68 -12.70
CA GLY A 179 -13.00 -9.81 -13.48
C GLY A 179 -12.15 -10.95 -12.97
N GLU A 180 -11.42 -11.60 -13.84
CA GLU A 180 -10.45 -12.62 -13.47
C GLU A 180 -9.14 -11.93 -13.09
N LEU A 181 -8.64 -12.11 -11.87
CA LEU A 181 -7.31 -11.67 -11.49
C LEU A 181 -6.32 -12.80 -11.66
N VAL A 182 -5.30 -12.52 -12.46
CA VAL A 182 -4.24 -13.48 -12.82
C VAL A 182 -3.52 -14.04 -11.60
N PHE A 183 -3.54 -13.34 -10.47
CA PHE A 183 -2.80 -13.72 -9.25
C PHE A 183 -3.71 -14.08 -8.06
N GLY A 184 -4.91 -14.54 -8.33
CA GLY A 184 -5.78 -15.19 -7.33
C GLY A 184 -6.24 -14.29 -6.18
N MET A 185 -6.46 -13.01 -6.46
CA MET A 185 -6.79 -12.03 -5.43
C MET A 185 -8.10 -11.35 -5.61
N ASN A 186 -8.98 -11.96 -6.29
CA ASN A 186 -10.29 -11.45 -6.28
C ASN A 186 -11.13 -12.56 -6.49
N ASP A 187 -11.95 -12.54 -5.88
CA ASP A 187 -13.21 -12.92 -6.32
C ASP A 187 -14.11 -12.26 -5.32
N ALA A 188 -14.70 -11.20 -5.74
CA ALA A 188 -15.80 -10.68 -5.00
C ALA A 188 -16.90 -11.72 -4.84
N GLY A 189 -16.85 -12.82 -5.56
CA GLY A 189 -17.58 -14.09 -5.46
C GLY A 189 -18.96 -14.07 -4.79
N GLY A 190 -19.71 -12.95 -4.86
CA GLY A 190 -20.98 -12.77 -4.16
C GLY A 190 -20.83 -12.37 -2.67
N VAL A 191 -19.63 -12.10 -2.19
CA VAL A 191 -19.39 -11.65 -0.81
C VAL A 191 -19.71 -10.16 -0.65
N LEU A 192 -19.30 -9.35 -1.63
CA LEU A 192 -19.64 -7.93 -1.76
C LEU A 192 -20.48 -7.72 -3.02
N ALA A 193 -21.07 -6.52 -3.17
CA ALA A 193 -21.83 -6.18 -4.36
C ALA A 193 -20.96 -6.30 -5.62
N THR A 194 -21.43 -7.04 -6.61
CA THR A 194 -20.69 -7.32 -7.85
C THR A 194 -21.14 -6.39 -8.94
N TRP A 195 -20.17 -5.61 -9.48
CA TRP A 195 -20.33 -4.68 -10.58
C TRP A 195 -19.68 -5.23 -11.85
N PRO A 196 -19.95 -4.65 -13.03
CA PRO A 196 -19.19 -4.96 -14.25
C PRO A 196 -17.69 -4.75 -14.03
N GLY A 197 -16.86 -5.46 -14.80
CA GLY A 197 -15.42 -5.21 -14.82
C GLY A 197 -15.10 -3.77 -15.27
N THR A 198 -13.90 -3.30 -14.99
CA THR A 198 -13.48 -1.90 -15.23
C THR A 198 -13.65 -1.44 -16.68
N LEU A 199 -13.40 -2.31 -17.68
CA LEU A 199 -13.72 -2.01 -19.08
C LEU A 199 -15.21 -1.83 -19.33
N GLY A 200 -16.06 -2.61 -18.66
CA GLY A 200 -17.52 -2.46 -18.74
C GLY A 200 -18.00 -1.14 -18.11
N ILE A 201 -17.41 -0.75 -16.98
CA ILE A 201 -17.65 0.56 -16.35
C ILE A 201 -17.23 1.69 -17.30
N ALA A 202 -16.03 1.61 -17.89
CA ALA A 202 -15.52 2.60 -18.84
C ALA A 202 -16.43 2.72 -20.09
N ALA A 203 -16.89 1.60 -20.62
CA ALA A 203 -17.84 1.59 -21.74
C ALA A 203 -19.16 2.29 -21.38
N ALA A 204 -19.69 2.09 -20.18
CA ALA A 204 -20.90 2.77 -19.71
C ALA A 204 -20.68 4.27 -19.54
N VAL A 205 -19.52 4.70 -19.02
CA VAL A 205 -19.14 6.12 -18.91
C VAL A 205 -19.07 6.78 -20.28
N LYS A 206 -18.42 6.13 -21.24
CA LYS A 206 -18.36 6.62 -22.63
C LYS A 206 -19.74 6.76 -23.27
N GLY A 207 -20.73 5.99 -22.81
CA GLY A 207 -22.15 6.14 -23.15
C GLY A 207 -22.89 7.22 -22.34
N SER A 208 -22.18 8.16 -21.69
CA SER A 208 -22.74 9.26 -20.89
C SER A 208 -23.33 8.81 -19.54
N LYS A 209 -22.65 7.88 -18.85
CA LYS A 209 -23.07 7.31 -17.56
C LYS A 209 -22.03 7.52 -16.45
N ILE A 210 -21.46 8.73 -16.37
CA ILE A 210 -20.43 9.03 -15.34
C ILE A 210 -20.96 8.84 -13.90
N ASP A 211 -22.25 9.09 -13.67
CA ASP A 211 -22.92 8.83 -12.39
C ASP A 211 -22.87 7.37 -11.94
N LEU A 212 -22.59 6.44 -12.87
CA LEU A 212 -22.36 5.04 -12.56
C LEU A 212 -21.06 4.87 -11.74
N VAL A 213 -20.01 5.62 -12.05
CA VAL A 213 -18.74 5.61 -11.31
C VAL A 213 -18.95 6.10 -9.89
N ASP A 214 -19.73 7.16 -9.70
CA ASP A 214 -20.06 7.68 -8.36
C ASP A 214 -20.77 6.63 -7.51
N LYS A 215 -21.78 5.94 -8.08
CA LYS A 215 -22.51 4.87 -7.39
C LYS A 215 -21.64 3.66 -7.08
N PHE A 216 -20.78 3.28 -8.00
CA PHE A 216 -19.81 2.21 -7.83
C PHE A 216 -18.84 2.52 -6.66
N ALA A 217 -18.25 3.69 -6.69
CA ALA A 217 -17.32 4.16 -5.66
C ALA A 217 -17.98 4.29 -4.27
N ASP A 218 -19.20 4.83 -4.19
CA ASP A 218 -19.96 4.91 -2.94
C ASP A 218 -20.32 3.52 -2.39
N THR A 219 -20.56 2.54 -3.26
CA THR A 219 -20.81 1.15 -2.84
C THR A 219 -19.54 0.56 -2.22
N ILE A 220 -18.39 0.69 -2.87
CA ILE A 220 -17.10 0.23 -2.34
C ILE A 220 -16.84 0.87 -0.98
N ARG A 221 -16.91 2.19 -0.88
CA ARG A 221 -16.65 2.92 0.36
C ARG A 221 -17.48 2.40 1.53
N ARG A 222 -18.79 2.21 1.33
CA ARG A 222 -19.69 1.73 2.37
C ARG A 222 -19.42 0.29 2.77
N GLU A 223 -19.27 -0.62 1.80
CA GLU A 223 -19.09 -2.05 2.05
C GLU A 223 -17.73 -2.34 2.68
N TRP A 224 -16.68 -1.73 2.16
CA TRP A 224 -15.33 -1.92 2.69
C TRP A 224 -15.19 -1.36 4.10
N ASN A 225 -15.71 -0.16 4.33
CA ASN A 225 -15.69 0.44 5.66
C ASN A 225 -16.45 -0.42 6.68
N ALA A 226 -17.62 -0.97 6.30
CA ALA A 226 -18.41 -1.81 7.17
C ALA A 226 -17.72 -3.11 7.60
N CYS A 227 -16.82 -3.67 6.79
CA CYS A 227 -16.04 -4.86 7.13
C CYS A 227 -14.59 -4.60 7.56
N GLY A 228 -14.23 -3.33 7.78
CA GLY A 228 -12.91 -2.94 8.29
C GLY A 228 -11.82 -2.82 7.22
N LEU A 229 -12.12 -3.00 5.93
CA LEU A 229 -11.18 -2.73 4.85
C LEU A 229 -11.05 -1.23 4.63
N ARG A 230 -9.88 -0.68 4.93
CA ARG A 230 -9.66 0.76 4.88
C ARG A 230 -8.63 1.19 3.83
N LYS A 231 -8.06 0.21 3.08
CA LYS A 231 -7.03 0.45 2.07
C LYS A 231 -7.28 -0.38 0.81
N GLY A 232 -7.37 0.29 -0.34
CA GLY A 232 -7.52 -0.35 -1.64
C GLY A 232 -6.29 -0.22 -2.52
N TYR A 233 -5.78 -1.33 -3.06
CA TYR A 233 -4.80 -1.36 -4.16
C TYR A 233 -5.54 -1.19 -5.49
N MET A 234 -6.14 -0.03 -5.69
CA MET A 234 -7.04 0.30 -6.79
C MET A 234 -7.13 1.81 -7.00
N TYR A 235 -7.39 2.30 -8.21
CA TYR A 235 -7.59 1.55 -9.45
C TYR A 235 -6.39 1.74 -10.36
N MET A 236 -6.38 0.94 -11.49
CA MET A 236 -5.36 1.07 -12.52
C MET A 236 -5.64 2.33 -13.37
N ALA A 237 -4.79 3.34 -13.23
CA ALA A 237 -4.78 4.53 -14.08
C ALA A 237 -3.96 4.30 -15.38
N ASP A 238 -3.65 3.05 -15.64
CA ASP A 238 -2.87 2.61 -16.81
C ASP A 238 -3.67 2.77 -18.10
N ALA A 239 -3.15 3.53 -19.06
CA ALA A 239 -3.67 3.56 -20.42
C ALA A 239 -3.08 2.40 -21.24
N VAL A 240 -3.92 1.60 -21.87
CA VAL A 240 -3.52 0.44 -22.67
C VAL A 240 -3.02 0.90 -24.03
N THR A 241 -1.72 0.86 -24.27
CA THR A 241 -1.11 1.16 -25.57
C THR A 241 -0.69 -0.10 -26.34
N ASP A 242 -0.68 -1.26 -25.69
CA ASP A 242 -0.54 -2.57 -26.32
C ASP A 242 -1.70 -3.50 -25.88
N PRO A 243 -2.66 -3.81 -26.78
CA PRO A 243 -3.84 -4.61 -26.44
C PRO A 243 -3.52 -6.08 -26.13
N ARG A 244 -2.29 -6.53 -26.40
CA ARG A 244 -1.83 -7.89 -26.04
C ARG A 244 -1.47 -8.02 -24.57
N TRP A 245 -1.38 -6.88 -23.84
CA TRP A 245 -1.08 -6.91 -22.41
C TRP A 245 -2.19 -7.64 -21.65
N GLN A 246 -1.83 -8.70 -20.96
CA GLN A 246 -2.78 -9.56 -20.24
C GLN A 246 -3.60 -8.88 -19.16
N ARG A 247 -3.16 -7.68 -18.67
CA ARG A 247 -3.88 -6.91 -17.64
C ARG A 247 -4.83 -5.86 -18.21
N THR A 248 -5.03 -5.82 -19.51
CA THR A 248 -5.96 -4.90 -20.19
C THR A 248 -7.35 -4.90 -19.55
N TYR A 249 -7.86 -6.06 -19.13
CA TYR A 249 -9.18 -6.21 -18.51
C TYR A 249 -9.32 -5.46 -17.17
N GLY A 250 -8.22 -5.22 -16.45
CA GLY A 250 -8.21 -4.50 -15.17
C GLY A 250 -8.09 -2.98 -15.30
N THR A 251 -7.98 -2.46 -16.53
CA THR A 251 -7.88 -1.03 -16.84
C THR A 251 -9.23 -0.44 -17.23
N PHE A 252 -9.28 0.87 -17.35
CA PHE A 252 -10.42 1.59 -17.96
C PHE A 252 -10.26 1.81 -19.47
N GLY A 253 -9.30 1.13 -20.12
CA GLY A 253 -9.08 1.13 -21.58
C GLY A 253 -7.88 1.95 -22.02
N GLU A 254 -7.96 2.50 -23.24
CA GLU A 254 -6.84 3.14 -23.94
C GLU A 254 -6.92 4.67 -23.99
N ASP A 255 -8.10 5.24 -23.70
CA ASP A 255 -8.36 6.69 -23.79
C ASP A 255 -7.93 7.41 -22.51
N PRO A 256 -6.81 8.15 -22.51
CA PRO A 256 -6.31 8.80 -21.30
C PRO A 256 -7.26 9.88 -20.76
N ALA A 257 -8.06 10.50 -21.61
CA ALA A 257 -9.04 11.49 -21.17
C ALA A 257 -10.18 10.83 -20.38
N LEU A 258 -10.70 9.71 -20.88
CA LEU A 258 -11.73 8.91 -20.18
C LEU A 258 -11.20 8.36 -18.86
N ILE A 259 -9.97 7.83 -18.83
CA ILE A 259 -9.36 7.33 -17.61
C ILE A 259 -9.19 8.47 -16.60
N SER A 260 -8.74 9.64 -17.04
CA SER A 260 -8.58 10.82 -16.19
C SER A 260 -9.91 11.28 -15.59
N GLU A 261 -10.98 11.29 -16.37
CA GLU A 261 -12.34 11.61 -15.91
C GLU A 261 -12.81 10.61 -14.84
N ILE A 262 -12.61 9.31 -15.09
CA ILE A 262 -12.96 8.25 -14.13
C ILE A 262 -12.15 8.40 -12.83
N MET A 263 -10.83 8.65 -12.90
CA MET A 263 -10.01 8.86 -11.71
C MET A 263 -10.47 10.07 -10.89
N ALA A 264 -10.84 11.17 -11.56
CA ALA A 264 -11.34 12.37 -10.90
C ALA A 264 -12.68 12.16 -10.15
N HIS A 265 -13.45 11.15 -10.53
CA HIS A 265 -14.70 10.79 -9.87
C HIS A 265 -14.53 9.68 -8.82
N ILE A 266 -13.81 8.61 -9.15
CA ILE A 266 -13.73 7.43 -8.31
C ILE A 266 -12.94 7.67 -7.01
N ILE A 267 -11.83 8.41 -7.10
CA ILE A 267 -10.93 8.64 -5.96
C ILE A 267 -11.63 9.44 -4.85
N PRO A 268 -12.19 10.63 -5.10
CA PRO A 268 -12.85 11.41 -4.05
C PRO A 268 -14.02 10.67 -3.40
N ARG A 269 -14.75 9.89 -4.18
CA ARG A 269 -15.92 9.14 -3.68
C ARG A 269 -15.51 7.99 -2.77
N ILE A 270 -14.48 7.25 -3.12
CA ILE A 270 -13.95 6.17 -2.28
C ILE A 270 -13.29 6.75 -1.02
N GLN A 271 -12.52 7.83 -1.14
CA GLN A 271 -11.81 8.46 -0.02
C GLN A 271 -12.70 9.35 0.86
N GLY A 272 -13.87 9.71 0.37
CA GLY A 272 -14.84 10.55 1.09
C GLY A 272 -14.60 12.05 0.92
N SER A 273 -13.55 12.48 0.20
CA SER A 273 -13.19 13.87 -0.05
C SER A 273 -12.28 13.99 -1.28
N ASP A 274 -12.30 15.14 -1.92
CA ASP A 274 -11.37 15.55 -2.99
C ASP A 274 -10.03 16.13 -2.46
N HIS A 275 -9.86 16.13 -1.14
CA HIS A 275 -8.65 16.60 -0.45
C HIS A 275 -7.96 15.51 0.37
N GLY A 276 -8.07 14.25 -0.07
CA GLY A 276 -7.51 13.10 0.63
C GLY A 276 -8.58 12.22 1.30
N VAL A 277 -8.18 11.44 2.30
CA VAL A 277 -9.06 10.48 2.98
C VAL A 277 -9.81 11.11 4.15
N THR A 278 -10.98 10.55 4.47
CA THR A 278 -11.77 10.91 5.65
C THR A 278 -12.02 9.69 6.55
N GLU A 279 -12.55 9.92 7.75
CA GLU A 279 -12.92 8.86 8.70
C GLU A 279 -13.90 7.83 8.11
N ASP A 280 -14.77 8.25 7.19
CA ASP A 280 -15.71 7.38 6.48
C ASP A 280 -15.15 6.85 5.15
N GLY A 281 -13.92 7.22 4.81
CA GLY A 281 -13.28 6.87 3.55
C GLY A 281 -12.58 5.52 3.55
N VAL A 282 -12.17 5.10 2.36
CA VAL A 282 -11.21 4.02 2.13
C VAL A 282 -10.06 4.62 1.33
N ALA A 283 -8.83 4.49 1.83
CA ALA A 283 -7.65 5.03 1.16
C ALA A 283 -7.40 4.29 -0.17
N VAL A 284 -6.98 5.03 -1.18
CA VAL A 284 -6.76 4.52 -2.55
C VAL A 284 -5.28 4.55 -2.89
N THR A 285 -4.77 3.41 -3.41
CA THR A 285 -3.45 3.33 -4.04
C THR A 285 -3.62 3.28 -5.55
N THR A 286 -3.47 4.42 -6.21
CA THR A 286 -3.53 4.50 -7.68
C THR A 286 -2.31 3.84 -8.30
N LYS A 287 -2.51 3.03 -9.35
CA LYS A 287 -1.46 2.20 -9.95
C LYS A 287 -1.58 2.10 -11.46
N HIS A 288 -0.51 1.74 -12.19
CA HIS A 288 0.87 1.57 -11.76
C HIS A 288 1.73 2.67 -12.40
N PHE A 289 2.19 3.60 -11.60
CA PHE A 289 2.94 4.78 -12.09
C PHE A 289 4.26 4.38 -12.77
N PRO A 290 4.65 4.99 -13.87
CA PRO A 290 4.02 6.08 -14.65
C PRO A 290 3.09 5.60 -15.78
N GLY A 291 2.51 4.43 -15.71
CA GLY A 291 1.64 3.81 -16.70
C GLY A 291 2.18 2.46 -17.18
N GLY A 292 1.48 1.39 -16.81
CA GLY A 292 1.89 0.02 -17.10
C GLY A 292 1.64 -0.41 -18.55
N GLY A 293 0.84 0.33 -19.32
CA GLY A 293 0.41 -0.07 -20.68
C GLY A 293 1.47 -0.02 -21.76
N ALA A 294 2.60 0.68 -21.56
CA ALA A 294 3.71 0.76 -22.53
C ALA A 294 4.53 -0.55 -22.56
N ARG A 295 3.89 -1.65 -22.98
CA ARG A 295 4.48 -2.99 -22.92
C ARG A 295 5.28 -3.35 -24.15
N GLU A 296 6.47 -3.90 -23.95
CA GLU A 296 7.18 -4.57 -25.04
C GLU A 296 6.48 -5.89 -25.35
N ASN A 297 5.89 -6.00 -26.56
CA ASN A 297 5.17 -7.18 -27.03
C ASN A 297 4.01 -7.66 -26.13
N GLY A 298 3.45 -6.79 -25.31
CA GLY A 298 2.36 -7.14 -24.41
C GLY A 298 2.75 -7.96 -23.18
N PHE A 299 4.03 -8.27 -22.98
CA PHE A 299 4.49 -9.08 -21.86
C PHE A 299 4.36 -8.34 -20.53
N ASP A 300 3.92 -9.07 -19.52
CA ASP A 300 3.71 -8.55 -18.16
C ASP A 300 5.00 -8.56 -17.31
N PRO A 301 5.29 -7.52 -16.52
CA PRO A 301 6.55 -7.38 -15.78
C PRO A 301 6.67 -8.25 -14.52
N HIS A 302 5.68 -9.06 -14.18
CA HIS A 302 5.88 -10.14 -13.22
C HIS A 302 6.85 -11.23 -13.74
N TYR A 303 7.17 -11.18 -15.03
CA TYR A 303 8.10 -12.08 -15.70
C TYR A 303 9.25 -11.30 -16.36
N ALA A 304 10.44 -11.89 -16.40
CA ALA A 304 11.63 -11.26 -16.96
C ALA A 304 11.44 -10.75 -18.41
N ALA A 305 10.63 -11.46 -19.22
CA ALA A 305 10.31 -11.05 -20.59
C ALA A 305 9.55 -9.70 -20.67
N GLY A 306 8.81 -9.36 -19.61
CA GLY A 306 7.98 -8.13 -19.55
C GLY A 306 8.61 -6.97 -18.78
N GLN A 307 9.90 -7.07 -18.40
CA GLN A 307 10.54 -6.07 -17.55
C GLN A 307 10.67 -4.66 -18.16
N TRP A 308 10.38 -4.47 -19.45
CA TRP A 308 10.61 -3.22 -20.18
C TRP A 308 9.31 -2.46 -20.50
N ASN A 309 9.32 -1.15 -20.18
CA ASN A 309 8.43 -0.17 -20.79
C ASN A 309 9.09 0.40 -22.04
N VAL A 310 8.42 0.31 -23.19
CA VAL A 310 8.88 0.86 -24.46
C VAL A 310 7.91 1.93 -24.93
N TYR A 311 8.36 3.16 -24.95
CA TYR A 311 7.61 4.30 -25.46
C TYR A 311 7.93 4.47 -26.95
N ALA A 312 7.23 3.72 -27.80
CA ALA A 312 7.57 3.54 -29.20
C ALA A 312 7.44 4.82 -30.06
N THR A 313 6.57 5.75 -29.67
CA THR A 313 6.35 7.01 -30.40
C THR A 313 6.79 8.21 -29.57
N PRO A 314 7.32 9.29 -30.23
CA PRO A 314 7.67 10.52 -29.53
C PRO A 314 6.48 11.05 -28.74
N GLY A 315 6.70 11.45 -27.49
CA GLY A 315 5.68 12.06 -26.66
C GLY A 315 4.60 11.14 -26.15
N SER A 316 4.74 9.82 -26.28
CA SER A 316 3.68 8.89 -25.82
C SER A 316 3.54 8.82 -24.31
N LEU A 317 4.61 9.04 -23.56
CA LEU A 317 4.56 9.09 -22.09
C LEU A 317 3.68 10.24 -21.60
N GLU A 318 3.97 11.46 -22.05
CA GLU A 318 3.23 12.65 -21.65
C GLU A 318 1.81 12.72 -22.24
N THR A 319 1.57 12.06 -23.37
CA THR A 319 0.26 12.10 -24.04
C THR A 319 -0.72 11.06 -23.49
N TYR A 320 -0.25 9.85 -23.22
CA TYR A 320 -1.13 8.72 -22.86
C TYR A 320 -0.99 8.25 -21.42
N HIS A 321 0.21 8.27 -20.85
CA HIS A 321 0.47 7.61 -19.59
C HIS A 321 0.44 8.54 -18.37
N LEU A 322 1.00 9.75 -18.47
CA LEU A 322 1.03 10.69 -17.34
C LEU A 322 -0.33 11.35 -17.01
N PRO A 323 -1.21 11.70 -17.99
CA PRO A 323 -2.42 12.44 -17.68
C PRO A 323 -3.37 11.77 -16.67
N PRO A 324 -3.62 10.44 -16.71
CA PRO A 324 -4.45 9.78 -15.71
C PRO A 324 -3.88 9.87 -14.27
N PHE A 325 -2.55 9.82 -14.13
CA PHE A 325 -1.91 9.97 -12.82
C PHE A 325 -1.94 11.42 -12.34
N ALA A 326 -1.76 12.40 -13.23
CA ALA A 326 -1.95 13.80 -12.88
C ALA A 326 -3.38 14.09 -12.41
N ALA A 327 -4.38 13.49 -13.06
CA ALA A 327 -5.78 13.56 -12.62
C ALA A 327 -6.00 12.89 -11.25
N ALA A 328 -5.38 11.73 -11.01
CA ALA A 328 -5.46 11.04 -9.73
C ALA A 328 -4.81 11.85 -8.58
N VAL A 329 -3.65 12.46 -8.82
CA VAL A 329 -2.99 13.35 -7.85
C VAL A 329 -3.88 14.56 -7.55
N LYS A 330 -4.42 15.21 -8.58
CA LYS A 330 -5.35 16.34 -8.42
C LYS A 330 -6.62 15.94 -7.66
N ALA A 331 -7.07 14.69 -7.80
CA ALA A 331 -8.21 14.14 -7.08
C ALA A 331 -7.88 13.72 -5.63
N GLY A 332 -6.66 13.94 -5.16
CA GLY A 332 -6.23 13.68 -3.80
C GLY A 332 -5.97 12.21 -3.46
N THR A 333 -5.54 11.39 -4.44
CA THR A 333 -5.18 9.97 -4.14
C THR A 333 -4.18 9.89 -3.00
N SER A 334 -4.45 9.05 -2.00
CA SER A 334 -3.64 9.01 -0.77
C SER A 334 -2.29 8.32 -0.97
N SER A 335 -2.20 7.40 -1.92
CA SER A 335 -0.94 6.76 -2.27
C SER A 335 -0.85 6.41 -3.76
N ILE A 336 0.36 6.24 -4.25
CA ILE A 336 0.65 5.82 -5.62
C ILE A 336 1.62 4.65 -5.61
N MET A 337 1.37 3.68 -6.51
CA MET A 337 2.19 2.49 -6.67
C MET A 337 2.98 2.57 -7.97
N PRO A 338 4.33 2.72 -7.88
CA PRO A 338 5.20 2.56 -9.04
C PRO A 338 5.19 1.12 -9.55
N TYR A 339 5.28 0.97 -10.88
CA TYR A 339 5.24 -0.36 -11.50
C TYR A 339 6.60 -1.09 -11.40
N TYR A 340 6.58 -2.39 -11.61
CA TYR A 340 7.79 -3.22 -11.62
C TYR A 340 8.77 -2.86 -12.72
N SER A 341 8.23 -2.61 -13.94
CA SER A 341 9.02 -2.44 -15.14
C SER A 341 9.97 -1.26 -15.08
N LYS A 342 10.95 -1.29 -15.95
CA LYS A 342 11.96 -0.27 -16.15
C LYS A 342 11.87 0.36 -17.54
N PRO A 343 12.21 1.63 -17.73
CA PRO A 343 12.17 2.27 -19.03
C PRO A 343 13.29 1.74 -19.93
N ALA A 344 12.97 1.53 -21.22
CA ALA A 344 13.91 1.04 -22.23
C ALA A 344 14.41 2.19 -23.11
N ALA A 345 15.41 2.94 -22.66
CA ALA A 345 15.93 4.10 -23.42
C ALA A 345 16.35 3.78 -24.86
N ALA A 346 17.03 2.65 -25.09
CA ALA A 346 17.50 2.24 -26.42
C ALA A 346 16.39 1.84 -27.40
N LYS A 347 15.18 1.57 -26.89
CA LYS A 347 14.01 1.13 -27.69
C LYS A 347 12.89 2.16 -27.72
N SER A 348 12.98 3.20 -26.91
CA SER A 348 11.98 4.26 -26.83
C SER A 348 12.37 5.46 -27.70
N ALA A 349 11.36 6.10 -28.28
CA ALA A 349 11.52 7.42 -28.87
C ALA A 349 11.72 8.48 -27.76
N VAL A 350 12.06 9.71 -28.14
CA VAL A 350 12.19 10.81 -27.19
C VAL A 350 10.87 11.06 -26.48
N GLN A 351 10.94 11.14 -25.17
CA GLN A 351 9.83 11.45 -24.28
C GLN A 351 10.12 12.71 -23.49
N HIS A 352 9.07 13.41 -23.06
CA HIS A 352 9.19 14.60 -22.23
C HIS A 352 8.43 14.42 -20.91
N ASP A 353 8.91 15.10 -19.90
CA ASP A 353 8.20 15.23 -18.64
C ASP A 353 7.15 16.37 -18.72
N LEU A 354 6.39 16.61 -17.66
CA LEU A 354 5.36 17.65 -17.65
C LEU A 354 5.90 19.08 -17.75
N ALA A 355 7.20 19.28 -17.52
CA ALA A 355 7.89 20.56 -17.71
C ALA A 355 8.50 20.70 -19.10
N GLY A 356 8.37 19.69 -19.98
CA GLY A 356 8.93 19.67 -21.33
C GLY A 356 10.39 19.26 -21.42
N ASN A 357 11.02 18.79 -20.32
CA ASN A 357 12.39 18.29 -20.35
C ASN A 357 12.42 16.87 -20.92
N THR A 358 13.51 16.51 -21.60
CA THR A 358 13.73 15.12 -22.01
C THR A 358 13.85 14.22 -20.79
N VAL A 359 13.06 13.13 -20.79
CA VAL A 359 13.00 12.20 -19.66
C VAL A 359 14.30 11.42 -19.52
N GLU A 360 14.83 11.37 -18.30
CA GLU A 360 15.96 10.52 -17.95
C GLU A 360 15.50 9.07 -17.73
N MET A 361 15.86 8.18 -18.66
CA MET A 361 15.46 6.78 -18.67
C MET A 361 16.55 5.87 -18.11
N LYS A 362 16.85 6.00 -16.80
CA LYS A 362 17.71 5.00 -16.13
C LYS A 362 17.05 3.65 -16.12
N PRO A 363 17.76 2.55 -16.42
CA PRO A 363 17.18 1.22 -16.58
C PRO A 363 16.92 0.52 -15.21
N TYR A 364 16.31 1.25 -14.29
CA TYR A 364 15.84 0.74 -13.00
C TYR A 364 14.33 0.63 -12.98
N GLY A 365 13.78 -0.37 -12.28
CA GLY A 365 12.36 -0.47 -12.02
C GLY A 365 11.81 0.86 -11.46
N PHE A 366 10.57 1.22 -11.82
CA PHE A 366 10.07 2.55 -11.46
C PHE A 366 10.05 2.83 -9.96
N ALA A 367 9.94 1.79 -9.11
CA ALA A 367 10.08 1.94 -7.66
C ALA A 367 11.51 2.29 -7.19
N TYR A 368 12.51 2.13 -8.05
CA TYR A 368 13.91 2.49 -7.81
C TYR A 368 14.34 3.76 -8.54
N ASN A 369 13.44 4.34 -9.34
CA ASN A 369 13.77 5.42 -10.25
C ASN A 369 13.43 6.79 -9.62
N LYS A 370 14.44 7.40 -9.00
CA LYS A 370 14.33 8.72 -8.35
C LYS A 370 13.75 9.79 -9.27
N TYR A 371 14.14 9.83 -10.56
CA TYR A 371 13.64 10.84 -11.49
C TYR A 371 12.12 10.79 -11.63
N PHE A 372 11.56 9.57 -11.79
CA PHE A 372 10.12 9.41 -11.91
C PHE A 372 9.38 9.71 -10.58
N ILE A 373 9.93 9.31 -9.44
CA ILE A 373 9.28 9.53 -8.14
C ILE A 373 9.47 10.96 -7.64
N ASP A 374 10.72 11.42 -7.49
CA ASP A 374 10.98 12.74 -6.90
C ASP A 374 10.69 13.88 -7.87
N THR A 375 11.24 13.80 -9.10
CA THR A 375 11.11 14.92 -10.05
C THR A 375 9.72 14.99 -10.66
N MET A 376 9.23 13.89 -11.23
CA MET A 376 7.95 13.92 -11.96
C MET A 376 6.76 13.85 -11.03
N LEU A 377 6.69 12.82 -10.17
CA LEU A 377 5.50 12.59 -9.36
C LEU A 377 5.39 13.61 -8.21
N ARG A 378 6.44 13.77 -7.41
CA ARG A 378 6.40 14.72 -6.29
C ARG A 378 6.60 16.16 -6.75
N GLY A 379 7.63 16.41 -7.58
CA GLY A 379 8.00 17.78 -7.99
C GLY A 379 7.02 18.40 -8.99
N GLN A 380 6.70 17.70 -10.08
CA GLN A 380 5.92 18.27 -11.18
C GLN A 380 4.41 18.04 -11.01
N MET A 381 3.98 16.87 -10.50
CA MET A 381 2.54 16.61 -10.23
C MET A 381 2.09 17.11 -8.86
N GLY A 382 3.04 17.42 -7.93
CA GLY A 382 2.72 17.90 -6.58
C GLY A 382 2.18 16.81 -5.65
N PHE A 383 2.53 15.54 -5.87
CA PHE A 383 2.07 14.44 -5.03
C PHE A 383 2.72 14.48 -3.64
N ASP A 384 1.92 14.60 -2.59
CA ASP A 384 2.34 14.68 -1.19
C ASP A 384 2.04 13.42 -0.36
N GLY A 385 1.24 12.49 -0.89
CA GLY A 385 0.96 11.20 -0.27
C GLY A 385 2.18 10.26 -0.19
N TYR A 386 1.99 9.02 0.16
CA TYR A 386 3.10 8.08 0.23
C TYR A 386 3.22 7.15 -0.99
N ILE A 387 4.43 6.67 -1.22
CA ILE A 387 4.76 5.73 -2.30
C ILE A 387 4.71 4.31 -1.75
N ASN A 388 3.74 3.55 -2.25
CA ASN A 388 3.57 2.13 -1.95
C ASN A 388 4.13 1.31 -3.10
N SER A 389 5.26 0.62 -2.92
CA SER A 389 5.80 -0.20 -4.00
C SER A 389 4.83 -1.29 -4.44
N ASP A 390 5.01 -1.78 -5.64
CA ASP A 390 4.36 -3.02 -6.05
C ASP A 390 5.01 -4.23 -5.33
N THR A 391 4.37 -5.40 -5.39
CA THR A 391 4.69 -6.57 -4.57
C THR A 391 5.99 -7.25 -5.03
N GLY A 392 6.93 -7.47 -4.09
CA GLY A 392 8.13 -8.29 -4.34
C GLY A 392 9.24 -7.58 -5.11
N ILE A 393 9.29 -6.25 -5.14
CA ILE A 393 10.36 -5.50 -5.80
C ILE A 393 11.76 -5.84 -5.25
N ALA A 394 11.89 -6.07 -3.94
CA ALA A 394 13.16 -6.41 -3.33
C ALA A 394 13.63 -7.86 -3.63
N HIS A 395 12.78 -8.68 -4.21
CA HIS A 395 13.02 -10.10 -4.51
C HIS A 395 12.97 -10.40 -6.00
N ASN A 396 11.85 -10.96 -6.48
CA ASN A 396 11.75 -11.52 -7.84
C ASN A 396 11.62 -10.46 -8.93
N MET A 397 11.09 -9.28 -8.61
CA MET A 397 10.87 -8.20 -9.58
C MET A 397 11.86 -7.03 -9.39
N ALA A 398 13.08 -7.35 -8.98
CA ALA A 398 14.17 -6.38 -8.78
C ALA A 398 14.83 -5.93 -10.10
N TRP A 399 13.99 -5.58 -11.09
CA TRP A 399 14.47 -5.29 -12.43
C TRP A 399 15.40 -4.08 -12.52
N GLY A 400 16.62 -4.32 -12.99
CA GLY A 400 17.66 -3.31 -13.14
C GLY A 400 18.52 -3.08 -11.89
N VAL A 401 18.21 -3.76 -10.80
CA VAL A 401 18.99 -3.74 -9.54
C VAL A 401 19.34 -5.16 -9.06
N GLU A 402 19.42 -6.11 -9.99
CA GLU A 402 19.70 -7.52 -9.71
C GLU A 402 21.08 -7.72 -9.07
N MET A 403 22.02 -6.80 -9.28
CA MET A 403 23.36 -6.82 -8.70
C MET A 403 23.39 -6.45 -7.20
N LEU A 404 22.35 -5.80 -6.70
CA LEU A 404 22.20 -5.45 -5.29
C LEU A 404 21.62 -6.64 -4.52
N ASP A 405 22.02 -6.81 -3.26
CA ASP A 405 21.35 -7.75 -2.36
C ASP A 405 20.04 -7.15 -1.79
N VAL A 406 19.26 -7.95 -1.04
CA VAL A 406 17.95 -7.52 -0.53
C VAL A 406 18.05 -6.29 0.38
N PRO A 407 18.94 -6.21 1.39
CA PRO A 407 19.14 -4.99 2.18
C PRO A 407 19.48 -3.77 1.34
N GLU A 408 20.36 -3.89 0.35
CA GLU A 408 20.73 -2.79 -0.55
C GLU A 408 19.55 -2.32 -1.42
N ARG A 409 18.72 -3.26 -1.92
CA ARG A 409 17.50 -2.92 -2.67
C ARG A 409 16.51 -2.16 -1.80
N ILE A 410 16.33 -2.55 -0.54
CA ILE A 410 15.50 -1.84 0.42
C ILE A 410 16.02 -0.41 0.64
N GLY A 411 17.32 -0.26 0.90
CA GLY A 411 17.96 1.05 1.01
C GLY A 411 17.75 1.90 -0.24
N PHE A 412 17.99 1.33 -1.41
CA PHE A 412 17.88 2.03 -2.69
C PHE A 412 16.44 2.47 -3.02
N ALA A 413 15.44 1.65 -2.69
CA ALA A 413 14.05 2.03 -2.85
C ALA A 413 13.64 3.17 -1.88
N VAL A 414 13.98 3.03 -0.60
CA VAL A 414 13.49 3.95 0.44
C VAL A 414 14.33 5.23 0.54
N ALA A 415 15.65 5.11 0.65
CA ALA A 415 16.52 6.26 0.87
C ALA A 415 16.78 7.05 -0.43
N ASN A 416 17.04 6.36 -1.55
CA ASN A 416 17.35 7.04 -2.81
C ASN A 416 16.10 7.41 -3.60
N ALA A 417 15.20 6.45 -3.86
CA ALA A 417 14.04 6.71 -4.73
C ALA A 417 12.86 7.34 -4.00
N GLY A 418 12.78 7.24 -2.67
CA GLY A 418 11.71 7.84 -1.89
C GLY A 418 10.44 7.00 -1.78
N VAL A 419 10.56 5.68 -1.94
CA VAL A 419 9.50 4.72 -1.57
C VAL A 419 9.29 4.79 -0.06
N ASP A 420 8.05 4.77 0.37
CA ASP A 420 7.71 4.89 1.78
C ASP A 420 7.32 3.53 2.41
N ILE A 421 6.79 2.60 1.58
CA ILE A 421 6.46 1.25 2.04
C ILE A 421 6.68 0.23 0.92
N ILE A 422 7.29 -0.91 1.26
CA ILE A 422 7.62 -1.99 0.34
C ILE A 422 6.60 -3.11 0.49
N SER A 423 5.93 -3.46 -0.59
CA SER A 423 4.94 -4.53 -0.62
C SER A 423 5.58 -5.87 -1.02
N GLY A 424 5.09 -6.94 -0.43
CA GLY A 424 5.51 -8.30 -0.78
C GLY A 424 5.61 -9.23 0.41
N LEU A 425 6.78 -9.80 0.61
CA LEU A 425 7.06 -10.70 1.71
C LEU A 425 7.52 -9.92 2.95
N PHE A 426 7.65 -10.65 4.02
CA PHE A 426 8.11 -10.14 5.30
C PHE A 426 9.64 -9.96 5.31
N ASP A 427 10.11 -8.71 5.43
CA ASP A 427 11.52 -8.33 5.25
C ASP A 427 12.11 -7.52 6.42
N ASN A 428 11.53 -7.62 7.62
CA ASN A 428 12.02 -6.84 8.76
C ASN A 428 13.50 -7.06 9.07
N GLU A 429 13.98 -8.32 8.96
CA GLU A 429 15.40 -8.66 9.21
C GLU A 429 16.31 -8.00 8.17
N ALA A 430 15.93 -8.03 6.89
CA ALA A 430 16.68 -7.35 5.83
C ALA A 430 16.63 -5.82 5.96
N GLY A 431 15.50 -5.26 6.40
CA GLY A 431 15.39 -3.83 6.71
C GLY A 431 16.29 -3.39 7.85
N MET A 432 16.39 -4.19 8.93
CA MET A 432 17.34 -3.95 10.02
C MET A 432 18.78 -4.03 9.53
N GLU A 433 19.10 -4.97 8.66
CA GLU A 433 20.43 -5.08 8.06
C GLU A 433 20.78 -3.85 7.22
N ALA A 434 19.84 -3.37 6.36
CA ALA A 434 20.03 -2.15 5.58
C ALA A 434 20.32 -0.92 6.46
N TYR A 435 19.66 -0.80 7.61
CA TYR A 435 19.92 0.25 8.59
C TYR A 435 21.29 0.09 9.26
N ASN A 436 21.62 -1.13 9.73
CA ASN A 436 22.86 -1.42 10.43
C ASN A 436 24.10 -1.22 9.55
N ARG A 437 24.06 -1.58 8.27
CA ARG A 437 25.15 -1.34 7.30
C ARG A 437 25.50 0.14 7.18
N GLY A 438 24.50 1.02 7.31
CA GLY A 438 24.71 2.49 7.34
C GLY A 438 25.48 2.97 8.58
N LYS A 439 25.28 2.32 9.72
CA LYS A 439 25.85 2.73 11.04
C LYS A 439 27.16 2.05 11.39
N ASN A 440 27.41 0.82 10.96
CA ASN A 440 28.45 -0.06 11.49
C ASN A 440 29.72 -0.13 10.62
N GLY A 441 29.90 0.79 9.64
CA GLY A 441 31.09 0.78 8.78
C GLY A 441 31.17 -0.44 7.84
N TYR A 442 30.05 -1.06 7.52
CA TYR A 442 29.98 -2.27 6.66
C TYR A 442 30.76 -2.08 5.35
N TYR A 443 30.57 -0.96 4.67
CA TYR A 443 31.21 -0.66 3.39
C TYR A 443 32.68 -0.21 3.50
N GLU A 444 33.23 -0.12 4.70
CA GLU A 444 34.67 0.03 4.90
C GLU A 444 35.42 -1.28 4.63
N THR A 445 34.75 -2.42 4.78
CA THR A 445 35.30 -3.76 4.59
C THR A 445 34.66 -4.54 3.44
N HIS A 446 33.50 -4.08 2.93
CA HIS A 446 32.80 -4.67 1.82
C HIS A 446 32.71 -3.64 0.68
N PRO A 447 33.15 -3.98 -0.54
CA PRO A 447 33.13 -3.04 -1.65
C PRO A 447 31.69 -2.66 -1.99
N LEU A 448 31.47 -1.36 -2.25
CA LEU A 448 30.22 -0.89 -2.81
C LEU A 448 29.99 -1.49 -4.21
N PRO A 449 28.77 -1.86 -4.57
CA PRO A 449 28.42 -2.18 -5.95
C PRO A 449 28.77 -1.03 -6.88
N GLU A 450 29.29 -1.34 -8.07
CA GLU A 450 29.72 -0.32 -9.04
C GLU A 450 28.57 0.62 -9.42
N GLY A 451 28.82 1.90 -9.35
CA GLY A 451 27.86 2.95 -9.71
C GLY A 451 26.89 3.37 -8.59
N PHE A 452 27.06 2.85 -7.37
CA PHE A 452 26.21 3.23 -6.23
C PHE A 452 27.01 3.91 -5.12
N ALA A 453 26.36 4.84 -4.41
CA ALA A 453 26.88 5.45 -3.20
C ALA A 453 26.31 4.76 -1.96
N LYS A 454 27.06 4.78 -0.85
CA LYS A 454 26.63 4.19 0.43
C LYS A 454 25.28 4.73 0.89
N GLU A 455 25.11 6.04 0.77
CA GLU A 455 23.90 6.77 1.20
C GLU A 455 22.66 6.39 0.40
N GLU A 456 22.84 5.87 -0.81
CA GLU A 456 21.74 5.37 -1.65
C GLU A 456 21.30 3.95 -1.25
N LEU A 457 22.19 3.15 -0.66
CA LEU A 457 22.00 1.74 -0.36
C LEU A 457 21.65 1.44 1.09
N THR A 458 21.60 2.46 1.96
CA THR A 458 21.38 2.28 3.40
C THR A 458 20.19 3.08 3.90
N LEU A 459 19.50 2.56 4.92
CA LEU A 459 18.45 3.28 5.59
C LEU A 459 19.04 4.26 6.62
N THR A 460 18.57 5.50 6.58
CA THR A 460 18.89 6.54 7.56
C THR A 460 17.71 6.83 8.48
N ASP A 461 17.96 7.45 9.64
CA ASP A 461 16.88 7.87 10.54
C ASP A 461 15.89 8.80 9.83
N GLU A 462 16.39 9.73 9.00
CA GLU A 462 15.58 10.67 8.24
C GLU A 462 14.71 9.98 7.19
N ALA A 463 15.24 8.96 6.50
CA ALA A 463 14.49 8.20 5.52
C ALA A 463 13.39 7.36 6.19
N LEU A 464 13.70 6.75 7.35
CA LEU A 464 12.72 6.02 8.15
C LEU A 464 11.62 6.94 8.68
N ASP A 465 11.99 8.05 9.31
CA ASP A 465 11.03 9.00 9.88
C ASP A 465 10.09 9.57 8.81
N ARG A 466 10.63 9.93 7.65
CA ARG A 466 9.85 10.41 6.51
C ARG A 466 8.85 9.37 6.03
N ALA A 467 9.29 8.14 5.81
CA ALA A 467 8.47 7.06 5.28
C ALA A 467 7.33 6.71 6.23
N VAL A 468 7.66 6.50 7.51
CA VAL A 468 6.69 6.14 8.54
C VAL A 468 5.73 7.28 8.85
N ALA A 469 6.20 8.54 8.89
CA ALA A 469 5.30 9.67 9.10
C ALA A 469 4.23 9.79 8.02
N ARG A 470 4.55 9.52 6.76
CA ARG A 470 3.59 9.56 5.64
C ARG A 470 2.53 8.47 5.74
N THR A 471 2.93 7.24 6.07
CA THR A 471 1.97 6.14 6.25
C THR A 471 1.08 6.34 7.48
N LEU A 472 1.64 6.82 8.59
CA LEU A 472 0.86 7.15 9.79
C LEU A 472 -0.12 8.32 9.55
N THR A 473 0.24 9.30 8.72
CA THR A 473 -0.66 10.41 8.36
C THR A 473 -1.96 9.88 7.73
N GLU A 474 -1.89 8.90 6.84
CA GLU A 474 -3.08 8.26 6.26
C GLU A 474 -3.93 7.58 7.34
N LEU A 475 -3.32 6.83 8.27
CA LEU A 475 -4.06 6.13 9.32
C LEU A 475 -4.75 7.09 10.30
N PHE A 476 -4.10 8.21 10.64
CA PHE A 476 -4.72 9.28 11.43
C PHE A 476 -5.88 9.94 10.68
N ALA A 477 -5.70 10.24 9.41
CA ALA A 477 -6.75 10.86 8.59
C ALA A 477 -7.96 9.94 8.39
N LEU A 478 -7.76 8.62 8.34
CA LEU A 478 -8.81 7.60 8.34
C LEU A 478 -9.52 7.44 9.70
N GLY A 479 -9.07 8.12 10.77
CA GLY A 479 -9.63 7.98 12.11
C GLY A 479 -9.41 6.60 12.74
N MET A 480 -8.50 5.79 12.21
CA MET A 480 -8.28 4.42 12.65
C MET A 480 -7.64 4.34 14.03
N PHE A 481 -6.92 5.36 14.45
CA PHE A 481 -6.38 5.44 15.80
C PHE A 481 -7.47 5.65 16.85
N GLU A 482 -8.47 6.46 16.55
CA GLU A 482 -9.59 6.73 17.44
C GLU A 482 -10.60 5.57 17.42
N ASN A 483 -11.01 5.14 16.22
CA ASN A 483 -12.08 4.16 16.05
C ASN A 483 -11.74 3.07 15.02
N PRO A 484 -10.86 2.09 15.40
CA PRO A 484 -10.48 1.00 14.50
C PRO A 484 -11.57 -0.06 14.32
N TYR A 485 -12.47 -0.22 15.30
CA TYR A 485 -13.43 -1.32 15.39
C TYR A 485 -14.66 -1.14 14.49
N ARG A 486 -15.22 -2.28 14.07
CA ARG A 486 -16.41 -2.38 13.21
C ARG A 486 -17.45 -3.34 13.80
#